data_e3b389639a438e95045c2b34fbaf79f7
#
_entry.id   e3b389639a438e95045c2b34fbaf79f7
#
_cell.length_a   1.000
_cell.length_b   1.000
_cell.length_c   1.000
_cell.angle_alpha   90.00
_cell.angle_beta   90.00
_cell.angle_gamma   90.00
#
_symmetry.space_group_name_H-M   'P 1'
#
loop_
_entity.id
_entity.type
_entity.pdbx_description
1 polymer ?
#
loop_
_entity_poly.entity_id
_entity_poly.type
_entity_poly.pdbx_seq_one_letter_code
_entity_poly.pdbx_strand_id
1 'polypeptide(L)'
;MRRCLSNAAAWALFAALCAPALAQQQPSDYAREKRWADEIVPAIVVGEAVWLDAPRTQKFLGIYTEAKDAKTAVILAHGLGVNPDYGLIGELRVRLAEAGYTTLSIQMPVLAADAPAARYPTLFWEADARFAAAMSYLRSKHYPRLVIVSHSMGSRMANHYVSQHPQVPLAGWISLSISSGEFAPLKRPKFPVYDVYGEKDLDAVLQGAEKRAASLKRLRGSSQTMVFGADHFYAKKEKELVLLIRLLLEGERK
;
A
#
# COMPACT_ATOMS: atom_id res chain seq x y z
N MET A 1 58.24 12.43 62.66
CA MET A 1 58.10 11.81 61.33
C MET A 1 56.77 11.06 61.24
N ARG A 2 55.72 11.66 60.65
CA ARG A 2 54.44 11.00 60.45
C ARG A 2 54.11 11.19 58.94
N ARG A 3 54.06 10.09 58.22
CA ARG A 3 53.66 10.06 56.81
C ARG A 3 52.15 10.04 56.66
N CYS A 4 51.58 11.04 55.99
CA CYS A 4 50.23 11.04 55.54
C CYS A 4 50.14 10.21 54.24
N LEU A 5 49.26 9.20 54.24
CA LEU A 5 48.89 8.46 53.06
C LEU A 5 47.56 9.06 52.52
N SER A 6 47.60 9.63 51.33
CA SER A 6 46.44 10.17 50.63
C SER A 6 45.78 9.04 49.85
N ASN A 7 44.55 8.70 50.21
CA ASN A 7 43.69 7.82 49.43
C ASN A 7 43.02 8.63 48.30
N ALA A 8 43.43 8.39 47.08
CA ALA A 8 42.73 8.87 45.89
C ALA A 8 41.69 7.81 45.47
N ALA A 9 40.42 8.08 45.75
CA ALA A 9 39.32 7.24 45.27
C ALA A 9 39.02 7.62 43.81
N ALA A 10 39.28 6.70 42.90
CA ALA A 10 38.93 6.83 41.46
C ALA A 10 37.44 6.55 41.29
N TRP A 11 36.67 7.54 40.92
CA TRP A 11 35.29 7.40 40.48
C TRP A 11 35.29 7.02 38.99
N ALA A 12 35.01 5.77 38.68
CA ALA A 12 34.75 5.33 37.29
C ALA A 12 33.31 5.67 36.96
N LEU A 13 33.09 6.71 36.12
CA LEU A 13 31.81 7.01 35.52
C LEU A 13 31.48 5.94 34.46
N PHE A 14 30.55 5.06 34.76
CA PHE A 14 29.90 4.20 33.77
C PHE A 14 28.92 5.07 32.94
N ALA A 15 29.35 5.59 31.80
CA ALA A 15 28.45 6.16 30.83
C ALA A 15 27.74 5.00 30.09
N ALA A 16 26.52 4.69 30.55
CA ALA A 16 25.64 3.79 29.81
C ALA A 16 25.26 4.46 28.50
N LEU A 17 25.86 4.04 27.40
CA LEU A 17 25.48 4.37 26.05
C LEU A 17 24.07 3.79 25.80
N CYS A 18 23.01 4.60 26.02
CA CYS A 18 21.70 4.36 25.45
C CYS A 18 21.82 4.47 23.92
N ALA A 19 22.19 3.38 23.26
CA ALA A 19 22.01 3.28 21.81
C ALA A 19 20.51 3.39 21.53
N PRO A 20 20.06 4.29 20.64
CA PRO A 20 18.66 4.30 20.23
C PRO A 20 18.33 2.90 19.72
N ALA A 21 17.32 2.25 20.30
CA ALA A 21 16.78 1.00 19.77
C ALA A 21 16.27 1.32 18.37
N LEU A 22 17.07 1.01 17.36
CA LEU A 22 16.59 0.99 15.97
C LEU A 22 15.39 0.06 15.97
N ALA A 23 14.21 0.60 15.70
CA ALA A 23 12.99 -0.18 15.61
C ALA A 23 13.29 -1.33 14.64
N GLN A 24 13.39 -2.55 15.18
CA GLN A 24 13.82 -3.71 14.43
C GLN A 24 12.79 -3.93 13.33
N GLN A 25 13.20 -3.80 12.08
CA GLN A 25 12.34 -4.04 10.91
C GLN A 25 11.86 -5.49 10.99
N GLN A 26 10.59 -5.66 11.33
CA GLN A 26 9.98 -6.98 11.39
C GLN A 26 9.64 -7.41 9.95
N PRO A 27 9.99 -8.61 9.53
CA PRO A 27 9.55 -9.12 8.23
C PRO A 27 8.08 -9.52 8.27
N SER A 28 7.47 -9.68 7.11
CA SER A 28 6.14 -10.24 6.94
C SER A 28 6.04 -11.67 7.50
N ASP A 29 4.83 -12.10 7.85
CA ASP A 29 4.53 -13.52 8.11
C ASP A 29 4.50 -14.30 6.78
N TYR A 30 5.70 -14.62 6.28
CA TYR A 30 5.86 -15.37 5.02
C TYR A 30 5.20 -16.75 5.04
N ALA A 31 5.10 -17.38 6.21
CA ALA A 31 4.42 -18.67 6.33
C ALA A 31 2.91 -18.52 6.08
N ARG A 32 2.31 -17.43 6.56
CA ARG A 32 0.91 -17.09 6.31
C ARG A 32 0.68 -16.75 4.84
N GLU A 33 1.55 -15.95 4.25
CA GLU A 33 1.48 -15.62 2.82
C GLU A 33 1.61 -16.87 1.94
N LYS A 34 2.53 -17.79 2.29
CA LYS A 34 2.70 -19.05 1.57
C LYS A 34 1.44 -19.93 1.64
N ARG A 35 0.83 -20.07 2.82
CA ARG A 35 -0.44 -20.84 2.94
C ARG A 35 -1.52 -20.28 2.02
N TRP A 36 -1.69 -18.95 2.00
CA TRP A 36 -2.63 -18.33 1.06
C TRP A 36 -2.28 -18.56 -0.39
N ALA A 37 -1.00 -18.46 -0.75
CA ALA A 37 -0.58 -18.73 -2.13
C ALA A 37 -0.87 -20.19 -2.53
N ASP A 38 -0.61 -21.14 -1.63
CA ASP A 38 -0.90 -22.58 -1.86
C ASP A 38 -2.41 -22.84 -2.08
N GLU A 39 -3.29 -22.05 -1.41
CA GLU A 39 -4.74 -22.13 -1.55
C GLU A 39 -5.25 -21.42 -2.82
N ILE A 40 -4.73 -20.22 -3.11
CA ILE A 40 -5.24 -19.34 -4.16
C ILE A 40 -4.75 -19.76 -5.55
N VAL A 41 -3.46 -20.08 -5.68
CA VAL A 41 -2.85 -20.31 -7.00
C VAL A 41 -3.57 -21.39 -7.81
N PRO A 42 -3.96 -22.55 -7.23
CA PRO A 42 -4.72 -23.55 -7.97
C PRO A 42 -6.16 -23.13 -8.32
N ALA A 43 -6.70 -22.11 -7.65
CA ALA A 43 -8.07 -21.64 -7.82
C ALA A 43 -8.19 -20.41 -8.74
N ILE A 44 -7.07 -19.85 -9.25
CA ILE A 44 -7.09 -18.71 -10.16
C ILE A 44 -7.72 -19.13 -11.49
N VAL A 45 -8.89 -18.56 -11.79
CA VAL A 45 -9.60 -18.76 -13.08
C VAL A 45 -9.30 -17.64 -14.06
N VAL A 46 -9.14 -16.41 -13.59
CA VAL A 46 -8.87 -15.23 -14.40
C VAL A 46 -7.50 -14.67 -14.04
N GLY A 47 -6.62 -14.55 -15.03
CA GLY A 47 -5.23 -14.15 -14.83
C GLY A 47 -4.30 -15.33 -14.53
N GLU A 48 -3.07 -15.02 -14.18
CA GLU A 48 -2.02 -15.98 -13.86
C GLU A 48 -1.23 -15.58 -12.62
N ALA A 49 -0.76 -16.58 -11.87
CA ALA A 49 0.12 -16.35 -10.75
C ALA A 49 1.53 -15.98 -11.25
N VAL A 50 2.08 -14.90 -10.71
CA VAL A 50 3.47 -14.49 -10.94
C VAL A 50 4.18 -14.33 -9.61
N TRP A 51 5.45 -14.73 -9.56
CA TRP A 51 6.27 -14.59 -8.36
C TRP A 51 7.24 -13.43 -8.53
N LEU A 52 7.03 -12.39 -7.71
CA LEU A 52 7.81 -11.17 -7.77
C LEU A 52 8.96 -11.23 -6.76
N ASP A 53 10.10 -10.70 -7.17
CA ASP A 53 11.31 -10.60 -6.36
C ASP A 53 11.50 -9.17 -5.88
N ALA A 54 11.69 -8.99 -4.58
CA ALA A 54 12.02 -7.69 -4.01
C ALA A 54 13.23 -7.80 -3.08
N PRO A 55 14.13 -6.80 -3.08
CA PRO A 55 15.33 -6.84 -2.27
C PRO A 55 15.04 -7.04 -0.78
N ARG A 56 15.77 -7.92 -0.12
CA ARG A 56 15.68 -8.21 1.32
C ARG A 56 14.35 -8.81 1.78
N THR A 57 13.53 -9.31 0.87
CA THR A 57 12.26 -9.99 1.16
C THR A 57 12.27 -11.40 0.57
N GLN A 58 11.28 -12.22 0.91
CA GLN A 58 11.01 -13.43 0.14
C GLN A 58 10.20 -13.08 -1.12
N LYS A 59 10.24 -13.97 -2.13
CA LYS A 59 9.34 -13.86 -3.28
C LYS A 59 7.90 -13.86 -2.82
N PHE A 60 7.11 -13.01 -3.43
CA PHE A 60 5.70 -12.85 -3.07
C PHE A 60 4.78 -13.00 -4.28
N LEU A 61 3.56 -13.42 -4.02
CA LEU A 61 2.55 -13.66 -5.05
C LEU A 61 2.07 -12.34 -5.65
N GLY A 62 2.02 -12.29 -6.98
CA GLY A 62 1.22 -11.37 -7.76
C GLY A 62 0.21 -12.16 -8.59
N ILE A 63 -0.96 -11.60 -8.84
CA ILE A 63 -1.91 -12.14 -9.81
C ILE A 63 -1.98 -11.15 -10.96
N TYR A 64 -1.41 -11.56 -12.09
CA TYR A 64 -1.37 -10.76 -13.31
C TYR A 64 -2.55 -11.10 -14.20
N THR A 65 -3.34 -10.11 -14.58
CA THR A 65 -4.47 -10.28 -15.49
C THR A 65 -4.33 -9.31 -16.64
N GLU A 66 -3.92 -9.82 -17.78
CA GLU A 66 -3.69 -9.02 -18.98
C GLU A 66 -5.02 -8.62 -19.64
N ALA A 67 -5.14 -7.35 -19.99
CA ALA A 67 -6.19 -6.87 -20.86
C ALA A 67 -5.61 -6.56 -22.23
N LYS A 68 -6.29 -7.04 -23.29
CA LYS A 68 -5.85 -6.86 -24.65
C LYS A 68 -5.67 -5.37 -24.99
N ASP A 69 -4.54 -5.03 -25.62
CA ASP A 69 -4.19 -3.67 -26.06
C ASP A 69 -4.15 -2.60 -24.96
N ALA A 70 -4.13 -3.01 -23.70
CA ALA A 70 -4.09 -2.09 -22.56
C ALA A 70 -2.84 -1.22 -22.59
N LYS A 71 -3.02 0.10 -22.42
CA LYS A 71 -1.92 1.08 -22.27
C LYS A 71 -1.66 1.43 -20.80
N THR A 72 -2.60 1.08 -19.93
CA THR A 72 -2.51 1.34 -18.49
C THR A 72 -2.52 0.01 -17.73
N ALA A 73 -1.56 -0.16 -16.85
CA ALA A 73 -1.56 -1.26 -15.90
C ALA A 73 -1.80 -0.74 -14.47
N VAL A 74 -2.63 -1.45 -13.73
CA VAL A 74 -3.09 -1.11 -12.39
C VAL A 74 -2.49 -2.09 -11.39
N ILE A 75 -1.68 -1.57 -10.45
CA ILE A 75 -1.21 -2.32 -9.29
C ILE A 75 -2.31 -2.25 -8.22
N LEU A 76 -2.79 -3.40 -7.77
CA LEU A 76 -3.81 -3.51 -6.74
C LEU A 76 -3.19 -3.96 -5.42
N ALA A 77 -3.43 -3.20 -4.35
CA ALA A 77 -2.89 -3.47 -3.03
C ALA A 77 -4.01 -3.66 -1.99
N HIS A 78 -4.09 -4.85 -1.44
CA HIS A 78 -5.14 -5.25 -0.49
C HIS A 78 -4.99 -4.62 0.91
N GLY A 79 -6.05 -4.74 1.71
CA GLY A 79 -6.12 -4.23 3.07
C GLY A 79 -5.43 -5.10 4.12
N LEU A 80 -5.80 -4.86 5.38
CA LEU A 80 -5.21 -5.50 6.55
C LEU A 80 -5.42 -7.03 6.54
N GLY A 81 -4.34 -7.79 6.60
CA GLY A 81 -4.36 -9.20 6.97
C GLY A 81 -5.10 -10.13 6.00
N VAL A 82 -5.22 -9.74 4.73
CA VAL A 82 -5.83 -10.53 3.64
C VAL A 82 -4.83 -10.76 2.51
N ASN A 83 -5.26 -11.26 1.38
CA ASN A 83 -4.45 -11.71 0.25
C ASN A 83 -4.85 -11.02 -1.07
N PRO A 84 -4.09 -11.16 -2.17
CA PRO A 84 -4.32 -10.43 -3.42
C PRO A 84 -5.58 -10.84 -4.20
N ASP A 85 -6.26 -11.93 -3.82
CA ASP A 85 -7.52 -12.37 -4.43
C ASP A 85 -8.74 -12.19 -3.52
N TYR A 86 -8.56 -11.59 -2.35
CA TYR A 86 -9.61 -11.49 -1.35
C TYR A 86 -10.52 -10.28 -1.57
N GLY A 87 -11.84 -10.54 -1.49
CA GLY A 87 -12.90 -9.53 -1.40
C GLY A 87 -12.80 -8.45 -2.49
N LEU A 88 -12.85 -7.19 -2.08
CA LEU A 88 -12.84 -6.04 -3.00
C LEU A 88 -11.69 -6.08 -4.02
N ILE A 89 -10.48 -6.42 -3.58
CA ILE A 89 -9.30 -6.42 -4.47
C ILE A 89 -9.38 -7.55 -5.49
N GLY A 90 -9.83 -8.74 -5.09
CA GLY A 90 -10.09 -9.85 -6.01
C GLY A 90 -11.13 -9.48 -7.07
N GLU A 91 -12.21 -8.82 -6.68
CA GLU A 91 -13.24 -8.34 -7.59
C GLU A 91 -12.70 -7.24 -8.53
N LEU A 92 -11.98 -6.27 -8.01
CA LEU A 92 -11.42 -5.18 -8.82
C LEU A 92 -10.42 -5.65 -9.86
N ARG A 93 -9.58 -6.66 -9.55
CA ARG A 93 -8.60 -7.17 -10.52
C ARG A 93 -9.26 -7.73 -11.77
N VAL A 94 -10.37 -8.45 -11.60
CA VAL A 94 -11.12 -9.04 -12.72
C VAL A 94 -11.88 -7.96 -13.48
N ARG A 95 -12.67 -7.14 -12.78
CA ARG A 95 -13.52 -6.12 -13.41
C ARG A 95 -12.75 -5.01 -14.12
N LEU A 96 -11.60 -4.61 -13.60
CA LEU A 96 -10.75 -3.63 -14.29
C LEU A 96 -10.09 -4.25 -15.53
N ALA A 97 -9.74 -5.55 -15.50
CA ALA A 97 -9.24 -6.23 -16.68
C ALA A 97 -10.31 -6.34 -17.78
N GLU A 98 -11.55 -6.69 -17.41
CA GLU A 98 -12.71 -6.67 -18.32
C GLU A 98 -12.98 -5.27 -18.90
N ALA A 99 -12.66 -4.22 -18.11
CA ALA A 99 -12.78 -2.83 -18.54
C ALA A 99 -11.59 -2.31 -19.37
N GLY A 100 -10.64 -3.18 -19.73
CA GLY A 100 -9.50 -2.86 -20.61
C GLY A 100 -8.24 -2.33 -19.90
N TYR A 101 -8.11 -2.55 -18.59
CA TYR A 101 -6.91 -2.23 -17.83
C TYR A 101 -6.20 -3.51 -17.41
N THR A 102 -4.95 -3.68 -17.78
CA THR A 102 -4.16 -4.79 -17.22
C THR A 102 -4.04 -4.59 -15.70
N THR A 103 -4.22 -5.66 -14.91
CA THR A 103 -4.09 -5.60 -13.47
C THR A 103 -2.97 -6.48 -12.95
N LEU A 104 -2.33 -6.05 -11.88
CA LEU A 104 -1.38 -6.82 -11.09
C LEU A 104 -1.77 -6.67 -9.62
N SER A 105 -2.52 -7.64 -9.10
CA SER A 105 -2.87 -7.68 -7.68
C SER A 105 -1.72 -8.33 -6.91
N ILE A 106 -1.15 -7.62 -5.94
CA ILE A 106 0.07 -8.08 -5.24
C ILE A 106 -0.20 -8.42 -3.78
N GLN A 107 0.47 -9.46 -3.29
CA GLN A 107 0.51 -9.74 -1.87
C GLN A 107 1.23 -8.62 -1.14
N MET A 108 0.50 -7.86 -0.33
CA MET A 108 1.08 -6.89 0.60
C MET A 108 1.58 -7.61 1.86
N PRO A 109 2.63 -7.10 2.52
CA PRO A 109 3.16 -7.75 3.71
C PRO A 109 2.13 -7.78 4.84
N VAL A 110 2.10 -8.88 5.59
CA VAL A 110 1.15 -9.11 6.67
C VAL A 110 1.84 -9.54 7.96
N LEU A 111 1.23 -9.26 9.09
CA LEU A 111 1.62 -9.77 10.39
C LEU A 111 0.85 -11.06 10.71
N ALA A 112 1.18 -11.69 11.83
CA ALA A 112 0.40 -12.80 12.40
C ALA A 112 -1.08 -12.41 12.54
N ALA A 113 -1.97 -13.41 12.53
CA ALA A 113 -3.42 -13.16 12.46
C ALA A 113 -3.98 -12.35 13.65
N ASP A 114 -3.36 -12.49 14.83
CA ASP A 114 -3.71 -11.83 16.08
C ASP A 114 -2.95 -10.50 16.31
N ALA A 115 -2.07 -10.13 15.38
CA ALA A 115 -1.28 -8.91 15.54
C ALA A 115 -2.15 -7.65 15.40
N PRO A 116 -2.03 -6.68 16.33
CA PRO A 116 -2.81 -5.45 16.25
C PRO A 116 -2.41 -4.61 15.05
N ALA A 117 -3.40 -3.96 14.43
CA ALA A 117 -3.23 -3.09 13.25
C ALA A 117 -2.18 -1.99 13.48
N ALA A 118 -2.02 -1.52 14.73
CA ALA A 118 -1.04 -0.50 15.09
C ALA A 118 0.42 -0.92 14.85
N ARG A 119 0.70 -2.23 14.72
CA ARG A 119 2.05 -2.74 14.43
C ARG A 119 2.40 -2.76 12.95
N TYR A 120 1.43 -2.64 12.04
CA TYR A 120 1.68 -2.71 10.59
C TYR A 120 2.68 -1.69 10.04
N PRO A 121 2.87 -0.48 10.61
CA PRO A 121 3.95 0.41 10.16
C PRO A 121 5.35 -0.21 10.15
N THR A 122 5.61 -1.24 10.96
CA THR A 122 6.89 -1.97 10.96
C THR A 122 7.16 -2.72 9.65
N LEU A 123 6.10 -2.96 8.83
CA LEU A 123 6.17 -3.63 7.52
C LEU A 123 6.24 -2.66 6.33
N PHE A 124 6.16 -1.36 6.53
CA PHE A 124 6.06 -0.41 5.42
C PHE A 124 7.30 -0.40 4.52
N TRP A 125 8.49 -0.66 5.08
CA TRP A 125 9.71 -0.84 4.31
C TRP A 125 9.60 -2.00 3.29
N GLU A 126 8.93 -3.09 3.68
CA GLU A 126 8.71 -4.24 2.82
C GLU A 126 7.62 -3.95 1.79
N ALA A 127 6.56 -3.23 2.18
CA ALA A 127 5.55 -2.75 1.26
C ALA A 127 6.16 -1.87 0.16
N ASP A 128 7.09 -0.98 0.50
CA ASP A 128 7.82 -0.15 -0.47
C ASP A 128 8.59 -1.01 -1.47
N ALA A 129 9.30 -2.04 -1.00
CA ALA A 129 10.04 -2.96 -1.86
C ALA A 129 9.10 -3.74 -2.80
N ARG A 130 7.90 -4.15 -2.32
CA ARG A 130 6.90 -4.86 -3.13
C ARG A 130 6.26 -3.95 -4.18
N PHE A 131 5.95 -2.70 -3.87
CA PHE A 131 5.48 -1.74 -4.88
C PHE A 131 6.54 -1.50 -5.95
N ALA A 132 7.81 -1.32 -5.56
CA ALA A 132 8.90 -1.14 -6.51
C ALA A 132 9.07 -2.35 -7.45
N ALA A 133 9.01 -3.58 -6.90
CA ALA A 133 9.06 -4.82 -7.69
C ALA A 133 7.89 -4.95 -8.66
N ALA A 134 6.66 -4.64 -8.22
CA ALA A 134 5.47 -4.66 -9.07
C ALA A 134 5.58 -3.66 -10.23
N MET A 135 6.06 -2.45 -9.95
CA MET A 135 6.31 -1.45 -10.99
C MET A 135 7.37 -1.90 -11.99
N SER A 136 8.47 -2.50 -11.49
CA SER A 136 9.54 -3.04 -12.35
C SER A 136 9.01 -4.14 -13.25
N TYR A 137 8.21 -5.07 -12.70
CA TYR A 137 7.57 -6.14 -13.48
C TYR A 137 6.68 -5.57 -14.60
N LEU A 138 5.80 -4.63 -14.29
CA LEU A 138 4.92 -4.04 -15.30
C LEU A 138 5.68 -3.20 -16.34
N ARG A 139 6.78 -2.56 -15.95
CA ARG A 139 7.68 -1.87 -16.87
C ARG A 139 8.38 -2.84 -17.83
N SER A 140 8.81 -4.01 -17.35
CA SER A 140 9.39 -5.05 -18.21
C SER A 140 8.38 -5.61 -19.22
N LYS A 141 7.08 -5.49 -18.92
CA LYS A 141 5.97 -5.79 -19.84
C LYS A 141 5.59 -4.61 -20.76
N HIS A 142 6.39 -3.52 -20.73
CA HIS A 142 6.25 -2.34 -21.60
C HIS A 142 4.98 -1.50 -21.38
N TYR A 143 4.34 -1.55 -20.20
CA TYR A 143 3.22 -0.66 -19.89
C TYR A 143 3.72 0.79 -19.68
N PRO A 144 3.25 1.75 -20.52
CA PRO A 144 3.69 3.14 -20.42
C PRO A 144 3.06 3.87 -19.22
N ARG A 145 1.88 3.45 -18.79
CA ARG A 145 1.12 4.08 -17.70
C ARG A 145 0.91 3.10 -16.57
N LEU A 146 1.40 3.44 -15.38
CA LEU A 146 1.22 2.66 -14.16
C LEU A 146 0.41 3.46 -13.14
N VAL A 147 -0.60 2.81 -12.57
CA VAL A 147 -1.46 3.39 -11.52
C VAL A 147 -1.46 2.44 -10.32
N ILE A 148 -1.52 2.99 -9.12
CA ILE A 148 -1.80 2.21 -7.92
C ILE A 148 -3.27 2.41 -7.54
N VAL A 149 -4.00 1.32 -7.30
CA VAL A 149 -5.29 1.30 -6.61
C VAL A 149 -5.10 0.49 -5.33
N SER A 150 -5.33 1.09 -4.20
CA SER A 150 -5.04 0.46 -2.91
C SER A 150 -6.22 0.60 -1.96
N HIS A 151 -6.39 -0.35 -1.04
CA HIS A 151 -7.50 -0.36 -0.11
C HIS A 151 -7.02 -0.40 1.35
N SER A 152 -7.62 0.43 2.21
CA SER A 152 -7.46 0.37 3.67
C SER A 152 -5.98 0.40 4.12
N MET A 153 -5.45 -0.66 4.74
CA MET A 153 -4.03 -0.75 5.11
C MET A 153 -3.11 -0.69 3.89
N GLY A 154 -3.50 -1.27 2.75
CA GLY A 154 -2.78 -1.12 1.48
C GLY A 154 -2.65 0.34 1.05
N SER A 155 -3.67 1.17 1.31
CA SER A 155 -3.59 2.61 1.07
C SER A 155 -2.63 3.32 2.03
N ARG A 156 -2.54 2.89 3.29
CA ARG A 156 -1.50 3.40 4.21
C ARG A 156 -0.10 3.04 3.76
N MET A 157 0.10 1.82 3.27
CA MET A 157 1.37 1.37 2.69
C MET A 157 1.70 2.15 1.42
N ALA A 158 0.73 2.35 0.51
CA ALA A 158 0.92 3.17 -0.69
C ALA A 158 1.24 4.63 -0.34
N ASN A 159 0.57 5.21 0.66
CA ASN A 159 0.86 6.56 1.16
C ASN A 159 2.32 6.68 1.65
N HIS A 160 2.82 5.68 2.37
CA HIS A 160 4.22 5.62 2.78
C HIS A 160 5.13 5.55 1.55
N TYR A 161 4.89 4.61 0.64
CA TYR A 161 5.68 4.43 -0.57
C TYR A 161 5.81 5.71 -1.39
N VAL A 162 4.70 6.35 -1.75
CA VAL A 162 4.74 7.57 -2.57
C VAL A 162 5.35 8.76 -1.84
N SER A 163 5.27 8.81 -0.51
CA SER A 163 5.91 9.85 0.30
C SER A 163 7.43 9.71 0.35
N GLN A 164 7.93 8.48 0.38
CA GLN A 164 9.37 8.17 0.35
C GLN A 164 9.95 8.29 -1.07
N HIS A 165 9.12 8.06 -2.10
CA HIS A 165 9.51 8.06 -3.50
C HIS A 165 8.75 9.10 -4.33
N PRO A 166 8.90 10.42 -4.06
CA PRO A 166 8.05 11.47 -4.66
C PRO A 166 8.23 11.62 -6.18
N GLN A 167 9.26 11.02 -6.75
CA GLN A 167 9.55 11.04 -8.19
C GLN A 167 9.16 9.72 -8.89
N VAL A 168 8.48 8.80 -8.16
CA VAL A 168 8.04 7.54 -8.75
C VAL A 168 7.20 7.82 -10.00
N PRO A 169 7.47 7.13 -11.13
CA PRO A 169 6.81 7.42 -12.40
C PRO A 169 5.43 6.75 -12.49
N LEU A 170 4.51 7.19 -11.62
CA LEU A 170 3.10 6.83 -11.67
C LEU A 170 2.30 7.80 -12.53
N ALA A 171 1.22 7.31 -13.13
CA ALA A 171 0.20 8.12 -13.76
C ALA A 171 -0.88 8.58 -12.77
N GLY A 172 -1.07 7.88 -11.66
CA GLY A 172 -2.03 8.23 -10.61
C GLY A 172 -1.99 7.26 -9.44
N TRP A 173 -2.59 7.68 -8.33
CA TRP A 173 -2.85 6.81 -7.18
C TRP A 173 -4.29 7.01 -6.70
N ILE A 174 -5.06 5.91 -6.67
CA ILE A 174 -6.43 5.87 -6.15
C ILE A 174 -6.39 5.15 -4.80
N SER A 175 -6.67 5.89 -3.75
CA SER A 175 -6.72 5.42 -2.38
C SER A 175 -8.16 5.14 -1.98
N LEU A 176 -8.49 3.89 -1.71
CA LEU A 176 -9.80 3.45 -1.28
C LEU A 176 -9.81 3.28 0.24
N SER A 177 -10.68 4.02 0.93
CA SER A 177 -10.95 3.86 2.38
C SER A 177 -9.70 3.89 3.26
N ILE A 178 -8.79 4.82 3.06
CA ILE A 178 -7.59 4.95 3.88
C ILE A 178 -7.93 5.43 5.29
N SER A 179 -7.55 4.65 6.30
CA SER A 179 -7.71 5.01 7.72
C SER A 179 -6.57 5.91 8.22
N SER A 180 -6.41 7.09 7.60
CA SER A 180 -5.40 8.08 7.93
C SER A 180 -6.05 9.46 8.03
N GLY A 181 -5.55 10.29 8.95
CA GLY A 181 -6.04 11.66 9.12
C GLY A 181 -5.63 12.60 7.99
N GLU A 182 -4.56 12.29 7.27
CA GLU A 182 -4.06 13.07 6.14
C GLU A 182 -3.17 12.21 5.26
N PHE A 183 -3.01 12.60 4.02
CA PHE A 183 -1.93 12.06 3.22
C PHE A 183 -0.60 12.59 3.75
N ALA A 184 0.40 11.72 3.85
CA ALA A 184 1.75 12.16 4.23
C ALA A 184 2.17 13.32 3.33
N PRO A 185 2.96 14.29 3.83
CA PRO A 185 3.33 15.45 3.05
C PRO A 185 4.06 15.01 1.79
N LEU A 186 3.27 14.84 0.74
CA LEU A 186 3.76 14.47 -0.57
C LEU A 186 4.57 15.66 -1.10
N LYS A 187 5.86 15.49 -1.25
CA LYS A 187 6.75 16.50 -1.85
C LYS A 187 6.39 16.69 -3.32
N ARG A 188 5.17 17.21 -3.59
CA ARG A 188 4.59 17.48 -4.91
C ARG A 188 4.76 16.29 -5.87
N PRO A 189 3.97 15.20 -5.69
CA PRO A 189 3.96 14.13 -6.66
C PRO A 189 3.62 14.70 -8.04
N LYS A 190 4.21 14.14 -9.08
CA LYS A 190 3.94 14.54 -10.47
C LYS A 190 2.66 13.90 -11.03
N PHE A 191 1.90 13.23 -10.21
CA PHE A 191 0.69 12.50 -10.54
C PHE A 191 -0.45 12.87 -9.57
N PRO A 192 -1.71 12.78 -10.00
CA PRO A 192 -2.85 13.02 -9.13
C PRO A 192 -3.04 11.91 -8.10
N VAL A 193 -3.62 12.29 -6.96
CA VAL A 193 -4.05 11.39 -5.89
C VAL A 193 -5.55 11.51 -5.72
N TYR A 194 -6.25 10.39 -5.75
CA TYR A 194 -7.69 10.32 -5.60
C TYR A 194 -8.03 9.61 -4.29
N ASP A 195 -8.68 10.31 -3.37
CA ASP A 195 -9.20 9.76 -2.12
C ASP A 195 -10.66 9.36 -2.31
N VAL A 196 -10.94 8.07 -2.24
CA VAL A 196 -12.30 7.54 -2.38
C VAL A 196 -12.66 6.81 -1.08
N TYR A 197 -13.82 7.12 -0.51
CA TYR A 197 -14.29 6.47 0.71
C TYR A 197 -15.82 6.30 0.70
N GLY A 198 -16.31 5.36 1.48
CA GLY A 198 -17.75 5.10 1.61
C GLY A 198 -18.43 6.07 2.58
N GLU A 199 -19.69 6.40 2.33
CA GLU A 199 -20.52 7.18 3.27
C GLU A 199 -20.65 6.49 4.64
N LYS A 200 -20.68 5.15 4.65
CA LYS A 200 -20.80 4.29 5.84
C LYS A 200 -19.48 3.59 6.17
N ASP A 201 -18.37 4.25 5.88
CA ASP A 201 -17.02 3.73 6.13
C ASP A 201 -16.72 3.67 7.65
N LEU A 202 -15.59 3.08 8.01
CA LEU A 202 -15.13 3.05 9.39
C LEU A 202 -14.92 4.47 9.94
N ASP A 203 -15.19 4.67 11.23
CA ASP A 203 -15.02 5.96 11.91
C ASP A 203 -13.64 6.57 11.66
N ALA A 204 -12.58 5.76 11.70
CA ALA A 204 -11.21 6.24 11.46
C ALA A 204 -11.00 6.77 10.02
N VAL A 205 -11.79 6.32 9.05
CA VAL A 205 -11.78 6.85 7.68
C VAL A 205 -12.57 8.14 7.61
N LEU A 206 -13.79 8.16 8.17
CA LEU A 206 -14.70 9.32 8.14
C LEU A 206 -14.12 10.52 8.88
N GLN A 207 -13.58 10.32 10.10
CA GLN A 207 -12.96 11.37 10.90
C GLN A 207 -11.75 12.03 10.22
N GLY A 208 -11.04 11.28 9.36
CA GLY A 208 -9.90 11.80 8.61
C GLY A 208 -10.25 12.50 7.29
N ALA A 209 -11.49 12.39 6.81
CA ALA A 209 -11.86 12.80 5.44
C ALA A 209 -11.58 14.28 5.15
N GLU A 210 -11.95 15.19 6.06
CA GLU A 210 -11.74 16.63 5.89
C GLU A 210 -10.24 16.99 5.79
N LYS A 211 -9.42 16.42 6.67
CA LYS A 211 -7.95 16.64 6.64
C LYS A 211 -7.33 16.11 5.36
N ARG A 212 -7.79 14.94 4.88
CA ARG A 212 -7.33 14.38 3.62
C ARG A 212 -7.72 15.27 2.44
N ALA A 213 -8.99 15.76 2.39
CA ALA A 213 -9.42 16.72 1.38
C ALA A 213 -8.54 17.98 1.37
N ALA A 214 -8.22 18.52 2.54
CA ALA A 214 -7.35 19.69 2.67
C ALA A 214 -5.93 19.43 2.14
N SER A 215 -5.37 18.24 2.39
CA SER A 215 -4.04 17.86 1.90
C SER A 215 -3.99 17.74 0.37
N LEU A 216 -5.10 17.33 -0.27
CA LEU A 216 -5.20 17.18 -1.73
C LEU A 216 -5.31 18.52 -2.48
N LYS A 217 -5.79 19.59 -1.86
CA LYS A 217 -5.95 20.91 -2.51
C LYS A 217 -4.66 21.44 -3.15
N ARG A 218 -3.49 21.00 -2.68
CA ARG A 218 -2.19 21.42 -3.18
C ARG A 218 -1.64 20.54 -4.30
N LEU A 219 -2.34 19.44 -4.62
CA LEU A 219 -1.94 18.44 -5.60
C LEU A 219 -2.78 18.58 -6.86
N ARG A 220 -2.14 19.02 -7.95
CA ARG A 220 -2.83 19.25 -9.22
C ARG A 220 -3.54 17.97 -9.71
N GLY A 221 -4.81 18.11 -10.12
CA GLY A 221 -5.62 17.02 -10.65
C GLY A 221 -6.14 16.04 -9.58
N SER A 222 -5.79 16.25 -8.30
CA SER A 222 -6.24 15.39 -7.20
C SER A 222 -7.64 15.77 -6.72
N SER A 223 -8.39 14.78 -6.24
CA SER A 223 -9.75 14.99 -5.74
C SER A 223 -10.09 14.00 -4.63
N GLN A 224 -11.18 14.32 -3.91
CA GLN A 224 -11.80 13.42 -2.96
C GLN A 224 -13.22 13.12 -3.40
N THR A 225 -13.65 11.86 -3.30
CA THR A 225 -14.99 11.41 -3.64
C THR A 225 -15.55 10.52 -2.55
N MET A 226 -16.74 10.81 -2.06
CA MET A 226 -17.52 9.94 -1.19
C MET A 226 -18.48 9.11 -2.05
N VAL A 227 -18.48 7.79 -1.85
CA VAL A 227 -19.44 6.88 -2.52
C VAL A 227 -20.66 6.70 -1.61
N PHE A 228 -21.79 7.18 -2.07
CA PHE A 228 -23.04 7.15 -1.31
C PHE A 228 -23.51 5.71 -1.04
N GLY A 229 -23.88 5.44 0.20
CA GLY A 229 -24.35 4.13 0.67
C GLY A 229 -23.28 3.04 0.76
N ALA A 230 -22.02 3.30 0.37
CA ALA A 230 -20.93 2.32 0.47
C ALA A 230 -20.40 2.20 1.92
N ASP A 231 -20.07 0.98 2.30
CA ASP A 231 -19.29 0.66 3.50
C ASP A 231 -17.79 0.61 3.22
N HIS A 232 -17.00 0.20 4.21
CA HIS A 232 -15.55 0.07 4.10
C HIS A 232 -15.09 -0.89 2.98
N PHE A 233 -15.90 -1.89 2.65
CA PHE A 233 -15.58 -2.93 1.66
C PHE A 233 -16.28 -2.71 0.33
N TYR A 234 -17.06 -1.63 0.20
CA TYR A 234 -17.89 -1.30 -0.98
C TYR A 234 -18.84 -2.46 -1.37
N ALA A 235 -19.33 -3.20 -0.37
CA ALA A 235 -20.23 -4.32 -0.60
C ALA A 235 -21.49 -3.87 -1.38
N LYS A 236 -21.79 -4.57 -2.48
CA LYS A 236 -22.87 -4.25 -3.45
C LYS A 236 -22.68 -2.91 -4.19
N LYS A 237 -21.49 -2.31 -4.13
CA LYS A 237 -21.10 -1.07 -4.82
C LYS A 237 -19.91 -1.27 -5.77
N GLU A 238 -19.50 -2.52 -6.01
CA GLU A 238 -18.32 -2.85 -6.79
C GLU A 238 -18.40 -2.31 -8.23
N LYS A 239 -19.59 -2.38 -8.86
CA LYS A 239 -19.82 -1.85 -10.23
C LYS A 239 -19.69 -0.32 -10.28
N GLU A 240 -20.27 0.36 -9.30
CA GLU A 240 -20.21 1.82 -9.17
C GLU A 240 -18.75 2.25 -8.92
N LEU A 241 -18.03 1.53 -8.07
CA LEU A 241 -16.63 1.79 -7.79
C LEU A 241 -15.73 1.60 -9.01
N VAL A 242 -15.94 0.52 -9.79
CA VAL A 242 -15.21 0.29 -11.04
C VAL A 242 -15.46 1.42 -12.03
N LEU A 243 -16.72 1.87 -12.18
CA LEU A 243 -17.04 3.00 -13.05
C LEU A 243 -16.33 4.28 -12.59
N LEU A 244 -16.33 4.56 -11.29
CA LEU A 244 -15.62 5.71 -10.71
C LEU A 244 -14.10 5.62 -11.00
N ILE A 245 -13.50 4.47 -10.73
CA ILE A 245 -12.07 4.24 -11.00
C ILE A 245 -11.76 4.51 -12.48
N ARG A 246 -12.58 4.00 -13.40
CA ARG A 246 -12.43 4.25 -14.83
C ARG A 246 -12.48 5.74 -15.16
N LEU A 247 -13.47 6.46 -14.66
CA LEU A 247 -13.59 7.91 -14.88
C LEU A 247 -12.36 8.68 -14.38
N LEU A 248 -11.83 8.32 -13.22
CA LEU A 248 -10.60 8.89 -12.68
C LEU A 248 -9.39 8.61 -13.57
N LEU A 249 -9.27 7.38 -14.10
CA LEU A 249 -8.18 6.99 -15.00
C LEU A 249 -8.27 7.61 -16.41
N GLU A 250 -9.48 7.87 -16.90
CA GLU A 250 -9.76 8.48 -18.21
C GLU A 250 -9.64 10.00 -18.18
N GLY A 251 -10.00 10.64 -17.07
CA GLY A 251 -9.90 12.10 -16.89
C GLY A 251 -8.47 12.63 -17.02
N GLU A 252 -7.47 11.78 -16.85
CA GLU A 252 -6.05 12.09 -17.01
C GLU A 252 -5.56 12.08 -18.48
N ARG A 253 -6.39 11.67 -19.43
CA ARG A 253 -6.02 11.58 -20.86
C ARG A 253 -6.22 12.89 -21.64
N LYS A 254 -6.75 13.91 -20.96
CA LYS A 254 -6.93 15.26 -21.51
C LYS A 254 -5.84 16.18 -20.96
#